data_a5071881bfe88114f2746ac94b9662a8
#
_entry.id   a5071881bfe88114f2746ac94b9662a8
#
_cell.length_a   1.000
_cell.length_b   1.000
_cell.length_c   1.000
_cell.angle_alpha   90.00
_cell.angle_beta   90.00
_cell.angle_gamma   90.00
#
_symmetry.space_group_name_H-M   'P 1'
#
loop_
_entity.id
_entity.type
_entity.pdbx_description
1 polymer ?
#
loop_
_entity_poly.entity_id
_entity_poly.type
_entity_poly.pdbx_seq_one_letter_code
_entity_poly.pdbx_strand_id
1 'polypeptide(L)'
;MIDSKAEIIRHAVAEGTGAGIEIKTDSSGLQTAVQLWFSDLRRSSGPSVLFGPAGLKRHSVTLSFGSFSGPVLEQIARADKEEVQLSRALLKSIGDEVSLEFSDGFGSDDWKVTGPHFKITAERRHIETHLGDDALEQTCREIVVPLMAAMAELIGYDEILPEELPDEPAWEGAEKKSVIKRRERNPRNRLLCLRIHGYSCKVCGDDPRQVYGEAGAILEVHHLEPLSQQKTPRPYNPETDLIPL
;
A
#
# COMPACT_ATOMS: atom_id res chain seq x y z
N MET A 1 22.72 -3.16 -2.16
CA MET A 1 21.75 -3.76 -3.09
C MET A 1 20.36 -3.68 -2.49
N ILE A 2 19.64 -4.75 -2.13
CA ILE A 2 18.31 -4.58 -1.52
C ILE A 2 18.36 -3.83 -0.17
N ASP A 3 19.43 -3.98 0.60
CA ASP A 3 19.65 -3.25 1.86
C ASP A 3 19.74 -1.74 1.67
N SER A 4 20.40 -1.27 0.60
CA SER A 4 20.51 0.16 0.32
C SER A 4 19.17 0.80 -0.07
N LYS A 5 18.19 -0.02 -0.49
CA LYS A 5 16.85 0.38 -0.86
C LYS A 5 15.80 0.13 0.23
N ALA A 6 16.19 -0.47 1.36
CA ALA A 6 15.24 -0.82 2.42
C ALA A 6 14.41 0.38 2.88
N GLU A 7 15.02 1.56 3.05
CA GLU A 7 14.31 2.77 3.46
C GLU A 7 13.35 3.29 2.38
N ILE A 8 13.73 3.22 1.11
CA ILE A 8 12.87 3.63 0.00
C ILE A 8 11.67 2.69 -0.09
N ILE A 9 11.91 1.37 0.01
CA ILE A 9 10.87 0.35 0.03
C ILE A 9 9.92 0.57 1.21
N ARG A 10 10.47 0.78 2.42
CA ARG A 10 9.68 1.05 3.62
C ARG A 10 8.80 2.27 3.46
N HIS A 11 9.36 3.36 2.95
CA HIS A 11 8.64 4.62 2.74
C HIS A 11 7.50 4.44 1.71
N ALA A 12 7.77 3.83 0.58
CA ALA A 12 6.77 3.58 -0.47
C ALA A 12 5.59 2.72 0.04
N VAL A 13 5.90 1.70 0.85
CA VAL A 13 4.85 0.84 1.42
C VAL A 13 4.06 1.60 2.49
N ALA A 14 4.72 2.37 3.36
CA ALA A 14 4.05 3.19 4.38
C ALA A 14 3.12 4.23 3.74
N GLU A 15 3.58 4.94 2.71
CA GLU A 15 2.76 5.90 1.96
C GLU A 15 1.52 5.23 1.33
N GLY A 16 1.71 4.09 0.67
CA GLY A 16 0.63 3.38 0.00
C GLY A 16 -0.39 2.74 0.94
N THR A 17 0.04 2.32 2.13
CA THR A 17 -0.83 1.66 3.12
C THR A 17 -1.49 2.64 4.10
N GLY A 18 -0.89 3.81 4.29
CA GLY A 18 -1.26 4.73 5.37
C GLY A 18 -0.89 4.22 6.77
N ALA A 19 -0.05 3.17 6.87
CA ALA A 19 0.34 2.54 8.13
C ALA A 19 1.86 2.55 8.30
N GLY A 20 2.33 2.51 9.55
CA GLY A 20 3.76 2.36 9.84
C GLY A 20 4.28 1.00 9.40
N ILE A 21 5.47 0.97 8.79
CA ILE A 21 6.10 -0.24 8.26
C ILE A 21 7.46 -0.45 8.87
N GLU A 22 7.68 -1.65 9.38
CA GLU A 22 8.98 -2.18 9.76
C GLU A 22 9.55 -3.05 8.64
N ILE A 23 10.87 -2.99 8.46
CA ILE A 23 11.57 -3.78 7.45
C ILE A 23 12.80 -4.44 8.05
N LYS A 24 13.09 -5.64 7.62
CA LYS A 24 14.29 -6.38 7.99
C LYS A 24 14.85 -7.12 6.78
N THR A 25 16.14 -7.03 6.59
CA THR A 25 16.86 -7.84 5.61
C THR A 25 16.93 -9.30 6.04
N ASP A 26 16.62 -10.19 5.12
CA ASP A 26 16.77 -11.64 5.28
C ASP A 26 17.86 -12.13 4.32
N SER A 27 18.98 -12.55 4.91
CA SER A 27 20.14 -13.11 4.19
C SER A 27 20.28 -14.61 4.44
N SER A 28 19.24 -15.28 4.92
CA SER A 28 19.26 -16.73 5.20
C SER A 28 19.23 -17.59 3.92
N GLY A 29 18.77 -17.03 2.79
CA GLY A 29 18.72 -17.71 1.50
C GLY A 29 19.97 -17.48 0.63
N LEU A 30 19.93 -18.03 -0.58
CA LEU A 30 21.00 -17.82 -1.59
C LEU A 30 21.09 -16.37 -2.09
N GLN A 31 20.02 -15.63 -1.96
CA GLN A 31 19.90 -14.21 -2.33
C GLN A 31 19.29 -13.45 -1.16
N THR A 32 19.74 -12.21 -0.98
CA THR A 32 19.21 -11.34 0.06
C THR A 32 17.78 -10.91 -0.29
N ALA A 33 16.85 -11.07 0.64
CA ALA A 33 15.47 -10.62 0.57
C ALA A 33 15.18 -9.60 1.68
N VAL A 34 14.05 -8.94 1.62
CA VAL A 34 13.53 -8.11 2.71
C VAL A 34 12.20 -8.66 3.19
N GLN A 35 11.99 -8.59 4.49
CA GLN A 35 10.71 -8.88 5.12
C GLN A 35 10.12 -7.61 5.69
N LEU A 36 8.85 -7.34 5.36
CA LEU A 36 8.09 -6.17 5.79
C LEU A 36 6.88 -6.60 6.61
N TRP A 37 6.52 -5.80 7.62
CA TRP A 37 5.30 -5.97 8.41
C TRP A 37 4.86 -4.62 8.99
N PHE A 38 3.65 -4.54 9.51
CA PHE A 38 3.12 -3.33 10.15
C PHE A 38 3.82 -3.09 11.50
N SER A 39 4.27 -1.85 11.75
CA SER A 39 5.13 -1.49 12.89
C SER A 39 4.45 -1.65 14.26
N ASP A 40 3.15 -1.51 14.32
CA ASP A 40 2.32 -1.70 15.52
C ASP A 40 2.02 -3.17 15.82
N LEU A 41 2.34 -4.06 14.88
CA LEU A 41 2.25 -5.51 15.06
C LEU A 41 3.64 -6.11 15.25
N ARG A 42 3.74 -7.14 16.08
CA ARG A 42 4.94 -7.97 16.05
C ARG A 42 4.95 -8.78 14.75
N ARG A 43 6.12 -8.99 14.16
CA ARG A 43 6.27 -9.81 12.95
C ARG A 43 5.56 -11.16 13.00
N SER A 44 5.50 -11.78 14.20
CA SER A 44 4.81 -13.05 14.43
C SER A 44 3.31 -12.95 14.64
N SER A 45 2.75 -11.72 14.73
CA SER A 45 1.35 -11.50 15.13
C SER A 45 0.46 -10.95 14.04
N GLY A 46 0.99 -10.71 12.84
CA GLY A 46 0.23 -10.15 11.73
C GLY A 46 0.70 -10.64 10.36
N PRO A 47 0.21 -10.02 9.29
CA PRO A 47 0.71 -10.28 7.96
C PRO A 47 2.12 -9.74 7.80
N SER A 48 2.92 -10.45 7.04
CA SER A 48 4.25 -10.02 6.61
C SER A 48 4.48 -10.39 5.15
N VAL A 49 5.26 -9.58 4.47
CA VAL A 49 5.66 -9.81 3.08
C VAL A 49 7.16 -10.09 3.03
N LEU A 50 7.53 -11.20 2.44
CA LEU A 50 8.90 -11.51 2.05
C LEU A 50 9.06 -11.18 0.57
N PHE A 51 10.00 -10.29 0.26
CA PHE A 51 10.26 -9.80 -1.09
C PHE A 51 11.75 -9.92 -1.42
N GLY A 52 12.05 -10.48 -2.58
CA GLY A 52 13.42 -10.56 -3.08
C GLY A 52 13.53 -11.27 -4.42
N PRO A 53 14.77 -11.31 -4.96
CA PRO A 53 15.07 -12.09 -6.14
C PRO A 53 14.83 -13.59 -5.93
N ALA A 54 14.34 -14.28 -6.97
CA ALA A 54 14.02 -15.71 -6.94
C ALA A 54 14.58 -16.41 -8.19
N GLY A 55 15.83 -16.85 -8.11
CA GLY A 55 16.52 -17.43 -9.26
C GLY A 55 16.90 -16.39 -10.32
N LEU A 56 16.99 -16.82 -11.57
CA LEU A 56 17.38 -15.95 -12.68
C LEU A 56 16.18 -15.16 -13.21
N LYS A 57 16.36 -13.84 -13.33
CA LYS A 57 15.38 -12.93 -13.96
C LYS A 57 13.98 -13.00 -13.34
N ARG A 58 13.88 -13.24 -12.03
CA ARG A 58 12.60 -13.30 -11.32
C ARG A 58 12.67 -12.59 -9.98
N HIS A 59 11.54 -11.99 -9.60
CA HIS A 59 11.24 -11.58 -8.23
C HIS A 59 10.10 -12.42 -7.68
N SER A 60 10.17 -12.73 -6.39
CA SER A 60 9.10 -13.36 -5.63
C SER A 60 8.70 -12.46 -4.48
N VAL A 61 7.41 -12.30 -4.31
CA VAL A 61 6.80 -11.58 -3.20
C VAL A 61 5.80 -12.54 -2.55
N THR A 62 6.01 -12.84 -1.28
CA THR A 62 5.15 -13.78 -0.55
C THR A 62 4.57 -13.10 0.66
N LEU A 63 3.24 -12.93 0.68
CA LEU A 63 2.49 -12.53 1.86
C LEU A 63 2.11 -13.77 2.65
N SER A 64 2.32 -13.74 3.96
CA SER A 64 1.96 -14.82 4.89
C SER A 64 1.65 -14.26 6.28
N PHE A 65 1.02 -15.07 7.14
CA PHE A 65 0.70 -14.70 8.51
C PHE A 65 1.66 -15.33 9.50
N GLY A 66 1.97 -14.59 10.56
CA GLY A 66 2.78 -15.10 11.66
C GLY A 66 2.03 -16.10 12.55
N SER A 67 2.78 -16.87 13.35
CA SER A 67 2.24 -17.95 14.19
C SER A 67 1.25 -17.48 15.26
N PHE A 68 1.27 -16.20 15.64
CA PHE A 68 0.41 -15.62 16.68
C PHE A 68 -0.59 -14.60 16.10
N SER A 69 -1.00 -14.77 14.85
CA SER A 69 -1.87 -13.85 14.12
C SER A 69 -3.37 -13.96 14.45
N GLY A 70 -3.77 -14.83 15.39
CA GLY A 70 -5.18 -15.03 15.75
C GLY A 70 -5.99 -13.75 15.92
N PRO A 71 -5.58 -12.79 16.77
CA PRO A 71 -6.32 -11.54 16.96
C PRO A 71 -6.48 -10.72 15.68
N VAL A 72 -5.46 -10.66 14.84
CA VAL A 72 -5.50 -9.95 13.53
C VAL A 72 -6.43 -10.67 12.55
N LEU A 73 -6.41 -12.00 12.54
CA LEU A 73 -7.33 -12.79 11.71
C LEU A 73 -8.80 -12.59 12.12
N GLU A 74 -9.07 -12.47 13.43
CA GLU A 74 -10.41 -12.13 13.91
C GLU A 74 -10.85 -10.73 13.48
N GLN A 75 -9.93 -9.77 13.43
CA GLN A 75 -10.20 -8.43 12.94
C GLN A 75 -10.50 -8.45 11.44
N ILE A 76 -9.67 -9.10 10.63
CA ILE A 76 -9.88 -9.30 9.20
C ILE A 76 -11.24 -9.99 8.91
N ALA A 77 -11.65 -10.95 9.73
CA ALA A 77 -12.92 -11.63 9.58
C ALA A 77 -14.14 -10.72 9.81
N ARG A 78 -13.95 -9.56 10.44
CA ARG A 78 -14.99 -8.54 10.68
C ARG A 78 -15.03 -7.47 9.60
N ALA A 79 -14.08 -7.49 8.66
CA ALA A 79 -14.03 -6.53 7.57
C ALA A 79 -15.38 -6.48 6.83
N ASP A 80 -15.86 -5.29 6.54
CA ASP A 80 -17.11 -5.08 5.85
C ASP A 80 -16.99 -5.35 4.34
N LYS A 81 -18.11 -5.21 3.63
CA LYS A 81 -18.13 -5.49 2.17
C LYS A 81 -17.29 -4.49 1.39
N GLU A 82 -17.20 -3.26 1.82
CA GLU A 82 -16.49 -2.18 1.15
C GLU A 82 -14.97 -2.37 1.33
N GLU A 83 -14.53 -2.68 2.53
CA GLU A 83 -13.15 -3.04 2.85
C GLU A 83 -12.69 -4.26 2.04
N VAL A 84 -13.53 -5.29 1.96
CA VAL A 84 -13.24 -6.49 1.14
C VAL A 84 -13.18 -6.17 -0.35
N GLN A 85 -14.08 -5.32 -0.87
CA GLN A 85 -14.07 -4.92 -2.27
C GLN A 85 -12.83 -4.09 -2.62
N LEU A 86 -12.45 -3.12 -1.77
CA LEU A 86 -11.26 -2.31 -1.98
C LEU A 86 -10.00 -3.17 -1.92
N SER A 87 -9.90 -4.08 -0.96
CA SER A 87 -8.78 -5.03 -0.86
C SER A 87 -8.63 -5.89 -2.11
N ARG A 88 -9.73 -6.38 -2.66
CA ARG A 88 -9.73 -7.15 -3.92
C ARG A 88 -9.34 -6.30 -5.11
N ALA A 89 -9.83 -5.06 -5.19
CA ALA A 89 -9.48 -4.14 -6.25
C ALA A 89 -7.98 -3.77 -6.23
N LEU A 90 -7.39 -3.61 -5.04
CA LEU A 90 -5.95 -3.40 -4.88
C LEU A 90 -5.14 -4.58 -5.44
N LEU A 91 -5.52 -5.82 -5.16
CA LEU A 91 -4.84 -7.00 -5.71
C LEU A 91 -5.05 -7.14 -7.21
N LYS A 92 -6.23 -6.85 -7.74
CA LYS A 92 -6.49 -6.82 -9.19
C LYS A 92 -5.69 -5.75 -9.92
N SER A 93 -5.28 -4.67 -9.24
CA SER A 93 -4.44 -3.64 -9.83
C SER A 93 -2.99 -4.09 -10.07
N ILE A 94 -2.60 -5.27 -9.60
CA ILE A 94 -1.33 -5.91 -9.96
C ILE A 94 -1.46 -6.37 -11.42
N GLY A 95 -0.51 -5.97 -12.26
CA GLY A 95 -0.58 -6.21 -13.70
C GLY A 95 -0.58 -7.70 -14.09
N ASP A 96 -1.11 -7.99 -15.27
CA ASP A 96 -1.26 -9.36 -15.80
C ASP A 96 0.08 -10.08 -16.04
N GLU A 97 1.19 -9.34 -16.10
CA GLU A 97 2.55 -9.91 -16.20
C GLU A 97 3.04 -10.55 -14.90
N VAL A 98 2.30 -10.38 -13.80
CA VAL A 98 2.59 -10.96 -12.50
C VAL A 98 1.69 -12.18 -12.28
N SER A 99 2.30 -13.33 -12.04
CA SER A 99 1.57 -14.52 -11.64
C SER A 99 1.18 -14.42 -10.17
N LEU A 100 -0.12 -14.44 -9.85
CA LEU A 100 -0.64 -14.47 -8.50
C LEU A 100 -1.16 -15.87 -8.18
N GLU A 101 -0.67 -16.45 -7.09
CA GLU A 101 -1.14 -17.71 -6.55
C GLU A 101 -1.65 -17.51 -5.13
N PHE A 102 -2.88 -17.95 -4.88
CA PHE A 102 -3.50 -17.92 -3.57
C PHE A 102 -3.50 -19.35 -2.99
N SER A 103 -3.21 -19.48 -1.68
CA SER A 103 -3.51 -20.74 -0.99
C SER A 103 -5.01 -21.02 -1.07
N ASP A 104 -5.38 -22.27 -0.83
CA ASP A 104 -6.79 -22.73 -0.76
C ASP A 104 -7.56 -22.66 -2.11
N GLY A 105 -6.86 -22.43 -3.24
CA GLY A 105 -7.43 -22.50 -4.57
C GLY A 105 -8.31 -21.32 -4.97
N PHE A 106 -8.20 -20.19 -4.28
CA PHE A 106 -8.90 -18.95 -4.63
C PHE A 106 -8.33 -18.29 -5.91
N GLY A 107 -9.15 -17.46 -6.53
CA GLY A 107 -8.76 -16.52 -7.59
C GLY A 107 -8.70 -15.08 -7.10
N SER A 108 -8.31 -14.17 -7.99
CA SER A 108 -8.22 -12.73 -7.68
C SER A 108 -9.58 -12.10 -7.33
N ASP A 109 -10.68 -12.72 -7.73
CA ASP A 109 -12.04 -12.20 -7.54
C ASP A 109 -12.69 -12.61 -6.23
N ASP A 110 -12.34 -13.77 -5.70
CA ASP A 110 -13.07 -14.43 -4.61
C ASP A 110 -12.19 -14.75 -3.39
N TRP A 111 -10.91 -14.40 -3.42
CA TRP A 111 -10.01 -14.67 -2.33
C TRP A 111 -10.49 -14.08 -0.99
N LYS A 112 -10.17 -14.76 0.06
CA LYS A 112 -10.39 -14.35 1.44
C LYS A 112 -9.32 -14.96 2.35
N VAL A 113 -9.01 -14.27 3.43
CA VAL A 113 -8.12 -14.80 4.46
C VAL A 113 -8.89 -15.86 5.26
N THR A 114 -8.50 -17.10 5.12
CA THR A 114 -9.17 -18.26 5.75
C THR A 114 -8.58 -18.65 7.09
N GLY A 115 -7.35 -18.21 7.38
CA GLY A 115 -6.66 -18.57 8.62
C GLY A 115 -5.15 -18.31 8.54
N PRO A 116 -4.38 -18.82 9.53
CA PRO A 116 -2.94 -18.55 9.63
C PRO A 116 -2.10 -19.16 8.49
N HIS A 117 -2.65 -20.12 7.77
CA HIS A 117 -1.98 -20.77 6.63
C HIS A 117 -2.24 -20.05 5.29
N PHE A 118 -3.13 -19.05 5.30
CA PHE A 118 -3.39 -18.26 4.11
C PHE A 118 -2.11 -17.58 3.61
N LYS A 119 -1.91 -17.68 2.30
CA LYS A 119 -0.71 -17.19 1.65
C LYS A 119 -1.05 -16.69 0.25
N ILE A 120 -0.41 -15.59 -0.15
CA ILE A 120 -0.40 -15.10 -1.51
C ILE A 120 1.05 -15.10 -1.99
N THR A 121 1.32 -15.71 -3.13
CA THR A 121 2.61 -15.66 -3.78
C THR A 121 2.47 -14.94 -5.12
N ALA A 122 3.25 -13.89 -5.32
CA ALA A 122 3.34 -13.16 -6.57
C ALA A 122 4.72 -13.36 -7.19
N GLU A 123 4.77 -13.75 -8.46
CA GLU A 123 6.01 -13.87 -9.22
C GLU A 123 5.99 -12.95 -10.43
N ARG A 124 7.01 -12.11 -10.54
CA ARG A 124 7.32 -11.35 -11.75
C ARG A 124 8.51 -11.98 -12.44
N ARG A 125 8.36 -12.25 -13.73
CA ARG A 125 9.37 -12.92 -14.57
C ARG A 125 9.94 -11.97 -15.62
N HIS A 126 10.96 -12.41 -16.32
CA HIS A 126 11.61 -11.70 -17.44
C HIS A 126 12.26 -10.37 -17.06
N ILE A 127 12.72 -10.23 -15.82
CA ILE A 127 13.41 -9.04 -15.33
C ILE A 127 14.90 -9.15 -15.73
N GLU A 128 15.34 -8.36 -16.69
CA GLU A 128 16.72 -8.45 -17.20
C GLU A 128 17.77 -8.08 -16.15
N THR A 129 17.49 -7.04 -15.37
CA THR A 129 18.36 -6.54 -14.29
C THR A 129 17.75 -6.79 -12.91
N HIS A 130 17.30 -8.02 -12.65
CA HIS A 130 16.55 -8.39 -11.43
C HIS A 130 17.27 -8.12 -10.10
N LEU A 131 18.58 -7.88 -10.12
CA LEU A 131 19.36 -7.41 -8.96
C LEU A 131 19.57 -5.89 -8.97
N GLY A 132 19.10 -5.19 -10.00
CA GLY A 132 19.18 -3.74 -10.10
C GLY A 132 18.17 -3.06 -9.15
N ASP A 133 18.57 -1.90 -8.67
CA ASP A 133 17.77 -1.12 -7.71
C ASP A 133 16.43 -0.69 -8.31
N ASP A 134 16.40 -0.26 -9.56
CA ASP A 134 15.18 0.16 -10.27
C ASP A 134 14.16 -0.99 -10.39
N ALA A 135 14.64 -2.20 -10.70
CA ALA A 135 13.79 -3.37 -10.82
C ALA A 135 13.19 -3.79 -9.46
N LEU A 136 13.97 -3.64 -8.39
CA LEU A 136 13.50 -3.89 -7.02
C LEU A 136 12.44 -2.87 -6.59
N GLU A 137 12.68 -1.58 -6.85
CA GLU A 137 11.72 -0.51 -6.57
C GLU A 137 10.43 -0.68 -7.36
N GLN A 138 10.54 -0.97 -8.65
CA GLN A 138 9.38 -1.20 -9.50
C GLN A 138 8.55 -2.37 -8.97
N THR A 139 9.18 -3.51 -8.64
CA THR A 139 8.46 -4.66 -8.07
C THR A 139 7.83 -4.32 -6.72
N CYS A 140 8.51 -3.54 -5.88
CA CYS A 140 7.94 -3.06 -4.63
C CYS A 140 6.64 -2.29 -4.86
N ARG A 141 6.67 -1.29 -5.74
CA ARG A 141 5.50 -0.43 -6.03
C ARG A 141 4.36 -1.19 -6.69
N GLU A 142 4.68 -2.09 -7.61
CA GLU A 142 3.67 -2.80 -8.38
C GLU A 142 3.04 -3.98 -7.64
N ILE A 143 3.78 -4.61 -6.72
CA ILE A 143 3.34 -5.84 -6.05
C ILE A 143 3.28 -5.70 -4.53
N VAL A 144 4.38 -5.28 -3.86
CA VAL A 144 4.44 -5.25 -2.39
C VAL A 144 3.45 -4.24 -1.84
N VAL A 145 3.41 -3.02 -2.41
CA VAL A 145 2.51 -1.95 -1.98
C VAL A 145 1.05 -2.37 -2.05
N PRO A 146 0.48 -2.86 -3.18
CA PRO A 146 -0.91 -3.28 -3.22
C PRO A 146 -1.22 -4.48 -2.32
N LEU A 147 -0.30 -5.42 -2.13
CA LEU A 147 -0.49 -6.53 -1.19
C LEU A 147 -0.61 -6.04 0.26
N MET A 148 0.31 -5.18 0.69
CA MET A 148 0.27 -4.63 2.04
C MET A 148 -0.92 -3.68 2.24
N ALA A 149 -1.25 -2.85 1.23
CA ALA A 149 -2.42 -1.99 1.27
C ALA A 149 -3.73 -2.77 1.39
N ALA A 150 -3.86 -3.90 0.68
CA ALA A 150 -5.03 -4.78 0.83
C ALA A 150 -5.15 -5.35 2.25
N MET A 151 -4.03 -5.71 2.88
CA MET A 151 -4.04 -6.18 4.27
C MET A 151 -4.36 -5.04 5.25
N ALA A 152 -3.82 -3.84 5.03
CA ALA A 152 -4.14 -2.67 5.84
C ALA A 152 -5.63 -2.35 5.82
N GLU A 153 -6.27 -2.43 4.64
CA GLU A 153 -7.71 -2.25 4.49
C GLU A 153 -8.51 -3.28 5.30
N LEU A 154 -8.18 -4.56 5.16
CA LEU A 154 -8.87 -5.64 5.88
C LEU A 154 -8.66 -5.59 7.41
N ILE A 155 -7.54 -5.05 7.87
CA ILE A 155 -7.24 -4.86 9.30
C ILE A 155 -7.97 -3.62 9.83
N GLY A 156 -8.40 -2.69 8.95
CA GLY A 156 -9.05 -1.45 9.34
C GLY A 156 -8.06 -0.42 9.88
N TYR A 157 -6.89 -0.29 9.26
CA TYR A 157 -6.00 0.83 9.56
C TYR A 157 -6.61 2.14 9.05
N ASP A 158 -6.95 3.00 9.98
CA ASP A 158 -7.30 4.38 9.69
C ASP A 158 -6.06 5.19 9.31
N GLU A 159 -6.25 6.23 8.50
CA GLU A 159 -5.18 7.19 8.23
C GLU A 159 -4.78 7.85 9.55
N ILE A 160 -3.54 7.64 9.97
CA ILE A 160 -2.98 8.41 11.08
C ILE A 160 -2.77 9.83 10.56
N LEU A 161 -3.75 10.70 10.80
CA LEU A 161 -3.54 12.14 10.64
C LEU A 161 -2.43 12.50 11.64
N PRO A 162 -1.35 13.17 11.21
CA PRO A 162 -0.38 13.71 12.17
C PRO A 162 -1.19 14.52 13.19
N GLU A 163 -1.14 14.14 14.46
CA GLU A 163 -1.64 15.01 15.52
C GLU A 163 -0.90 16.33 15.32
N GLU A 164 -1.64 17.39 15.05
CA GLU A 164 -1.09 18.73 15.11
C GLU A 164 -0.56 18.84 16.55
N LEU A 165 0.76 18.70 16.71
CA LEU A 165 1.41 18.99 17.98
C LEU A 165 0.89 20.36 18.41
N PRO A 166 0.39 20.52 19.65
CA PRO A 166 -0.03 21.82 20.13
C PRO A 166 1.15 22.76 19.95
N ASP A 167 0.99 23.75 19.07
CA ASP A 167 2.00 24.76 18.85
C ASP A 167 2.34 25.36 20.20
N GLU A 168 3.60 25.23 20.63
CA GLU A 168 4.11 26.07 21.71
C GLU A 168 3.87 27.51 21.29
N PRO A 169 3.37 28.38 22.17
CA PRO A 169 2.98 29.71 21.79
C PRO A 169 4.20 30.49 21.24
N ALA A 170 4.21 30.68 19.94
CA ALA A 170 5.13 31.59 19.27
C ALA A 170 4.79 33.01 19.71
N TRP A 171 5.79 33.80 20.15
CA TRP A 171 5.62 35.14 20.69
C TRP A 171 5.35 36.21 19.63
N GLU A 172 5.25 35.89 18.38
CA GLU A 172 4.93 36.83 17.29
C GLU A 172 3.72 36.36 16.49
N GLY A 173 2.58 37.02 16.72
CA GLY A 173 1.33 36.81 16.01
C GLY A 173 0.40 35.83 16.73
N ALA A 174 -0.71 36.32 17.27
CA ALA A 174 -1.71 35.47 17.90
C ALA A 174 -2.35 34.53 16.87
N GLU A 175 -1.91 33.28 16.83
CA GLU A 175 -2.59 32.26 16.03
C GLU A 175 -3.93 31.90 16.67
N LYS A 176 -5.00 32.05 15.88
CA LYS A 176 -6.29 31.50 16.25
C LYS A 176 -6.27 29.99 16.03
N LYS A 177 -6.43 29.22 17.09
CA LYS A 177 -6.78 27.79 16.97
C LYS A 177 -8.10 27.67 16.21
N SER A 178 -8.04 27.33 14.93
CA SER A 178 -9.22 26.92 14.18
C SER A 178 -9.35 25.40 14.29
N VAL A 179 -10.44 24.92 14.86
CA VAL A 179 -10.79 23.50 14.77
C VAL A 179 -11.29 23.26 13.37
N ILE A 180 -10.41 22.90 12.47
CA ILE A 180 -10.77 22.49 11.11
C ILE A 180 -11.29 21.06 11.20
N LYS A 181 -12.59 20.87 10.95
CA LYS A 181 -13.15 19.53 10.72
C LYS A 181 -12.62 19.05 9.37
N ARG A 182 -11.57 18.26 9.37
CA ARG A 182 -11.15 17.53 8.19
C ARG A 182 -12.05 16.30 8.02
N ARG A 183 -12.44 16.01 6.79
CA ARG A 183 -13.10 14.74 6.46
C ARG A 183 -12.01 13.72 6.21
N GLU A 184 -12.23 12.54 6.73
CA GLU A 184 -11.35 11.40 6.60
C GLU A 184 -11.13 11.03 5.11
N ARG A 185 -9.90 10.74 4.74
CA ARG A 185 -9.51 10.30 3.40
C ARG A 185 -8.75 8.99 3.55
N ASN A 186 -9.21 7.97 2.85
CA ASN A 186 -8.53 6.67 2.84
C ASN A 186 -7.33 6.71 1.87
N PRO A 187 -6.07 6.58 2.33
CA PRO A 187 -4.88 6.63 1.49
C PRO A 187 -4.87 5.51 0.44
N ARG A 188 -5.53 4.40 0.72
CA ARG A 188 -5.66 3.27 -0.21
C ARG A 188 -6.55 3.59 -1.41
N ASN A 189 -7.55 4.46 -1.23
CA ASN A 189 -8.33 5.02 -2.34
C ASN A 189 -7.45 5.89 -3.26
N ARG A 190 -6.55 6.71 -2.68
CA ARG A 190 -5.55 7.48 -3.45
C ARG A 190 -4.65 6.55 -4.24
N LEU A 191 -4.08 5.54 -3.58
CA LEU A 191 -3.23 4.56 -4.23
C LEU A 191 -3.94 3.89 -5.42
N LEU A 192 -5.16 3.41 -5.21
CA LEU A 192 -5.92 2.72 -6.24
C LEU A 192 -6.30 3.66 -7.39
N CYS A 193 -6.69 4.90 -7.11
CA CYS A 193 -6.97 5.90 -8.12
C CYS A 193 -5.76 6.14 -9.04
N LEU A 194 -4.56 6.33 -8.47
CA LEU A 194 -3.33 6.52 -9.25
C LEU A 194 -2.96 5.28 -10.06
N ARG A 195 -3.24 4.09 -9.57
CA ARG A 195 -3.01 2.84 -10.32
C ARG A 195 -3.97 2.67 -11.50
N ILE A 196 -5.22 3.06 -11.35
CA ILE A 196 -6.25 2.96 -12.40
C ILE A 196 -6.04 4.07 -13.46
N HIS A 197 -5.88 5.30 -13.02
CA HIS A 197 -5.86 6.46 -13.91
C HIS A 197 -4.47 6.85 -14.43
N GLY A 198 -3.41 6.23 -13.86
CA GLY A 198 -2.01 6.59 -14.15
C GLY A 198 -1.54 7.83 -13.39
N TYR A 199 -0.30 8.21 -13.64
CA TYR A 199 0.42 9.27 -12.94
C TYR A 199 0.51 10.57 -13.75
N SER A 200 -0.49 10.84 -14.56
CA SER A 200 -0.60 12.11 -15.31
C SER A 200 -1.79 12.91 -14.80
N CYS A 201 -1.60 14.21 -14.63
CA CYS A 201 -2.68 15.12 -14.29
C CYS A 201 -3.81 15.06 -15.33
N LYS A 202 -5.05 14.83 -14.91
CA LYS A 202 -6.19 14.72 -15.84
C LYS A 202 -6.63 16.07 -16.44
N VAL A 203 -6.10 17.18 -15.94
CA VAL A 203 -6.41 18.53 -16.46
C VAL A 203 -5.39 18.96 -17.51
N CYS A 204 -4.08 18.92 -17.20
CA CYS A 204 -3.03 19.39 -18.12
C CYS A 204 -2.34 18.25 -18.89
N GLY A 205 -2.49 17.00 -18.46
CA GLY A 205 -1.83 15.84 -19.06
C GLY A 205 -0.38 15.65 -18.62
N ASP A 206 0.19 16.56 -17.82
CA ASP A 206 1.58 16.47 -17.38
C ASP A 206 1.76 15.34 -16.37
N ASP A 207 2.88 14.64 -16.51
CA ASP A 207 3.37 13.69 -15.52
C ASP A 207 4.59 14.30 -14.81
N PRO A 208 4.44 14.74 -13.54
CA PRO A 208 5.54 15.38 -12.82
C PRO A 208 6.77 14.48 -12.64
N ARG A 209 6.61 13.17 -12.71
CA ARG A 209 7.74 12.22 -12.64
C ARG A 209 8.67 12.31 -13.84
N GLN A 210 8.15 12.69 -15.02
CA GLN A 210 8.98 12.90 -16.21
C GLN A 210 9.93 14.10 -16.04
N VAL A 211 9.54 15.08 -15.21
CA VAL A 211 10.33 16.28 -14.95
C VAL A 211 11.22 16.11 -13.72
N TYR A 212 10.70 15.54 -12.65
CA TYR A 212 11.33 15.53 -11.33
C TYR A 212 11.76 14.12 -10.86
N GLY A 213 11.62 13.08 -11.72
CA GLY A 213 11.91 11.70 -11.34
C GLY A 213 11.09 11.27 -10.12
N GLU A 214 11.74 10.65 -9.14
CA GLU A 214 11.08 10.18 -7.92
C GLU A 214 10.41 11.31 -7.10
N ALA A 215 11.01 12.50 -7.08
CA ALA A 215 10.43 13.67 -6.41
C ALA A 215 9.12 14.14 -7.09
N GLY A 216 8.82 13.66 -8.29
CA GLY A 216 7.58 13.92 -9.01
C GLY A 216 6.36 13.12 -8.55
N ALA A 217 6.44 12.35 -7.47
CA ALA A 217 5.29 11.66 -6.88
C ALA A 217 4.36 12.59 -6.09
N ILE A 218 4.09 13.77 -6.65
CA ILE A 218 3.38 14.89 -6.00
C ILE A 218 1.92 15.03 -6.42
N LEU A 219 1.43 14.22 -7.38
CA LEU A 219 0.03 14.31 -7.80
C LEU A 219 -0.91 14.11 -6.62
N GLU A 220 -1.85 15.02 -6.49
CA GLU A 220 -2.96 14.87 -5.56
C GLU A 220 -4.12 14.11 -6.23
N VAL A 221 -4.95 13.48 -5.42
CA VAL A 221 -6.19 12.84 -5.87
C VAL A 221 -7.37 13.66 -5.38
N HIS A 222 -8.18 14.08 -6.32
CA HIS A 222 -9.34 14.91 -6.05
C HIS A 222 -10.64 14.13 -6.25
N HIS A 223 -11.63 14.47 -5.41
CA HIS A 223 -12.97 13.98 -5.54
C HIS A 223 -13.71 14.79 -6.61
N LEU A 224 -14.33 14.13 -7.60
CA LEU A 224 -15.16 14.80 -8.61
C LEU A 224 -16.33 15.54 -7.99
N GLU A 225 -16.94 14.96 -6.94
CA GLU A 225 -17.89 15.65 -6.07
C GLU A 225 -17.18 16.12 -4.80
N PRO A 226 -17.01 17.43 -4.56
CA PRO A 226 -16.28 17.91 -3.40
C PRO A 226 -16.83 17.36 -2.07
N LEU A 227 -15.94 16.85 -1.22
CA LEU A 227 -16.32 16.33 0.11
C LEU A 227 -17.11 17.33 0.95
N SER A 228 -16.86 18.64 0.74
CA SER A 228 -17.58 19.72 1.44
C SER A 228 -19.08 19.78 1.12
N GLN A 229 -19.47 19.29 -0.06
CA GLN A 229 -20.88 19.31 -0.51
C GLN A 229 -21.66 18.06 -0.05
N GLN A 230 -20.97 17.05 0.45
CA GLN A 230 -21.63 15.83 0.89
C GLN A 230 -22.28 15.98 2.26
N LYS A 231 -23.51 15.53 2.34
CA LYS A 231 -24.32 15.59 3.56
C LYS A 231 -24.11 14.37 4.46
N THR A 232 -23.79 13.23 3.87
CA THR A 232 -23.61 11.94 4.56
C THR A 232 -22.32 11.26 4.09
N PRO A 233 -21.58 10.57 4.96
CA PRO A 233 -20.48 9.71 4.53
C PRO A 233 -20.96 8.67 3.52
N ARG A 234 -20.17 8.41 2.49
CA ARG A 234 -20.41 7.34 1.52
C ARG A 234 -19.08 6.74 1.06
N PRO A 235 -19.07 5.47 0.65
CA PRO A 235 -17.92 4.89 0.01
C PRO A 235 -17.63 5.58 -1.32
N TYR A 236 -16.34 5.59 -1.70
CA TYR A 236 -15.87 6.14 -2.96
C TYR A 236 -15.38 5.02 -3.86
N ASN A 237 -15.76 5.09 -5.13
CA ASN A 237 -15.17 4.27 -6.18
C ASN A 237 -13.97 5.03 -6.78
N PRO A 238 -12.71 4.57 -6.57
CA PRO A 238 -11.55 5.25 -7.10
C PRO A 238 -11.51 5.37 -8.64
N GLU A 239 -12.26 4.54 -9.35
CA GLU A 239 -12.36 4.59 -10.81
C GLU A 239 -13.26 5.72 -11.30
N THR A 240 -14.39 5.96 -10.61
CA THR A 240 -15.45 6.87 -11.10
C THR A 240 -15.55 8.17 -10.32
N ASP A 241 -15.13 8.20 -9.07
CA ASP A 241 -15.33 9.33 -8.17
C ASP A 241 -14.06 10.15 -7.92
N LEU A 242 -12.89 9.62 -8.28
CA LEU A 242 -11.58 10.21 -8.01
C LEU A 242 -10.78 10.43 -9.29
N ILE A 243 -9.99 11.52 -9.31
CA ILE A 243 -9.06 11.80 -10.41
C ILE A 243 -7.72 12.34 -9.90
N PRO A 244 -6.58 12.01 -10.55
CA PRO A 244 -5.30 12.63 -10.26
C PRO A 244 -5.20 14.02 -10.88
N LEU A 245 -4.73 14.99 -10.10
CA LEU A 245 -4.49 16.38 -10.52
C LEU A 245 -3.10 16.88 -10.16
#